data_574fd1b38fe8a00814ff3916737f6224
#
_entry.id   574fd1b38fe8a00814ff3916737f6224
#
_cell.length_a   1.000
_cell.length_b   1.000
_cell.length_c   1.000
_cell.angle_alpha   90.00
_cell.angle_beta   90.00
_cell.angle_gamma   90.00
#
_symmetry.space_group_name_H-M   'P 1'
#
loop_
_entity.id
_entity.type
_entity.pdbx_description
1 polymer ?
#
loop_
_entity_poly.entity_id
_entity_poly.type
_entity_poly.pdbx_seq_one_letter_code
_entity_poly.pdbx_strand_id
1 'polypeptide(L)'
;MGYKVVVAGATGNVGREMLNILAEREFPVDEIAALASRKSLGTEVSFGDKTLKTKDLDTFDFTGWDIALFAVGSEATKIYAPKAAAAGCVVIDNSSLYRYDPQVPLVVPEVNAEAVDGYTAKNIIANPNCSTAQMVVALKPLHDRARIKRVVVATYQSVSGAGKAGIDELWDQTKGLYVPGQEVAPAKFSKQIAFNVIPHIDVFLDDGSTKEEWKMVAETKKILDPSIKVTATCVRVPVFVGHSEAINIEFRDPIDWQEAQDILREAPGIMLVDKREPGGYVTPIECVGDYATYVSRVRQDPTIENGLSLWCVSDNLRKGAALNAVQIAEVLGNRCLKKA
;
A
#
# COMPACT_ATOMS: atom_id res chain seq x y z
N MET A 1 -27.38 10.13 1.64
CA MET A 1 -27.42 8.71 2.05
C MET A 1 -26.00 8.16 2.03
N GLY A 2 -25.65 7.30 2.98
CA GLY A 2 -24.36 6.64 3.03
C GLY A 2 -24.33 5.33 2.23
N TYR A 3 -23.23 4.62 2.32
CA TYR A 3 -23.00 3.35 1.64
C TYR A 3 -23.11 2.17 2.60
N LYS A 4 -23.51 1.02 2.09
CA LYS A 4 -23.38 -0.27 2.78
C LYS A 4 -22.02 -0.85 2.46
N VAL A 5 -21.16 -0.94 3.48
CA VAL A 5 -19.75 -1.30 3.32
C VAL A 5 -19.44 -2.64 3.97
N VAL A 6 -18.71 -3.48 3.26
CA VAL A 6 -18.18 -4.74 3.77
C VAL A 6 -16.66 -4.63 3.91
N VAL A 7 -16.11 -5.09 5.03
CA VAL A 7 -14.67 -5.29 5.18
C VAL A 7 -14.38 -6.78 5.34
N ALA A 8 -13.84 -7.40 4.30
CA ALA A 8 -13.43 -8.81 4.31
C ALA A 8 -11.98 -8.94 4.80
N GLY A 9 -11.72 -9.85 5.74
CA GLY A 9 -10.44 -9.96 6.43
C GLY A 9 -10.30 -8.98 7.60
N ALA A 10 -11.41 -8.59 8.20
CA ALA A 10 -11.51 -7.56 9.23
C ALA A 10 -10.69 -7.82 10.51
N THR A 11 -10.25 -9.06 10.76
CA THR A 11 -9.42 -9.42 11.92
C THR A 11 -7.92 -9.27 11.66
N GLY A 12 -7.50 -9.12 10.40
CA GLY A 12 -6.11 -8.89 10.01
C GLY A 12 -5.67 -7.43 10.23
N ASN A 13 -4.36 -7.17 10.19
CA ASN A 13 -3.82 -5.82 10.40
C ASN A 13 -4.43 -4.80 9.43
N VAL A 14 -4.44 -5.10 8.14
CA VAL A 14 -4.99 -4.19 7.11
C VAL A 14 -6.51 -4.04 7.23
N GLY A 15 -7.25 -5.13 7.51
CA GLY A 15 -8.71 -5.07 7.67
C GLY A 15 -9.14 -4.24 8.89
N ARG A 16 -8.43 -4.35 10.02
CA ARG A 16 -8.64 -3.50 11.20
C ARG A 16 -8.36 -2.04 10.88
N GLU A 17 -7.27 -1.79 10.16
CA GLU A 17 -6.89 -0.43 9.75
C GLU A 17 -7.90 0.17 8.76
N MET A 18 -8.48 -0.63 7.84
CA MET A 18 -9.58 -0.18 6.98
C MET A 18 -10.80 0.28 7.80
N LEU A 19 -11.19 -0.47 8.83
CA LEU A 19 -12.28 -0.08 9.74
C LEU A 19 -11.97 1.22 10.48
N ASN A 20 -10.75 1.35 11.01
CA ASN A 20 -10.30 2.55 11.69
C ASN A 20 -10.34 3.78 10.75
N ILE A 21 -9.76 3.66 9.56
CA ILE A 21 -9.66 4.76 8.59
C ILE A 21 -11.03 5.17 8.05
N LEU A 22 -11.95 4.23 7.80
CA LEU A 22 -13.34 4.54 7.43
C LEU A 22 -14.00 5.43 8.50
N ALA A 23 -13.76 5.15 9.78
CA ALA A 23 -14.28 5.95 10.88
C ALA A 23 -13.53 7.29 11.04
N GLU A 24 -12.20 7.29 11.02
CA GLU A 24 -11.37 8.49 11.16
C GLU A 24 -11.66 9.53 10.05
N ARG A 25 -11.93 9.07 8.83
CA ARG A 25 -12.23 9.91 7.67
C ARG A 25 -13.72 10.23 7.49
N GLU A 26 -14.55 9.78 8.45
CA GLU A 26 -15.99 9.99 8.40
C GLU A 26 -16.61 9.53 7.06
N PHE A 27 -16.10 8.41 6.51
CA PHE A 27 -16.67 7.85 5.27
C PHE A 27 -18.17 7.61 5.47
N PRO A 28 -19.04 8.02 4.52
CA PRO A 28 -20.49 7.96 4.69
C PRO A 28 -20.99 6.50 4.70
N VAL A 29 -21.08 5.89 5.88
CA VAL A 29 -21.49 4.50 6.09
C VAL A 29 -22.87 4.43 6.72
N ASP A 30 -23.87 3.87 6.00
CA ASP A 30 -25.19 3.55 6.55
C ASP A 30 -25.19 2.19 7.26
N GLU A 31 -24.52 1.20 6.68
CA GLU A 31 -24.39 -0.14 7.22
C GLU A 31 -22.98 -0.69 7.01
N ILE A 32 -22.41 -1.37 8.02
CA ILE A 32 -21.09 -1.96 7.92
C ILE A 32 -21.10 -3.42 8.36
N ALA A 33 -20.41 -4.30 7.60
CA ALA A 33 -20.20 -5.69 7.97
C ALA A 33 -18.71 -6.01 8.01
N ALA A 34 -18.26 -6.59 9.11
CA ALA A 34 -16.92 -7.13 9.26
C ALA A 34 -16.95 -8.64 9.00
N LEU A 35 -16.18 -9.10 7.99
CA LEU A 35 -16.13 -10.52 7.62
C LEU A 35 -14.76 -11.13 7.94
N ALA A 36 -14.77 -12.38 8.35
CA ALA A 36 -13.58 -13.17 8.63
C ALA A 36 -13.79 -14.65 8.24
N SER A 37 -12.72 -15.43 8.26
CA SER A 37 -12.80 -16.88 8.13
C SER A 37 -13.47 -17.49 9.37
N ARG A 38 -13.94 -18.72 9.26
CA ARG A 38 -14.53 -19.48 10.38
C ARG A 38 -13.67 -19.55 11.63
N LYS A 39 -12.33 -19.51 11.48
CA LYS A 39 -11.40 -19.49 12.62
C LYS A 39 -11.50 -18.24 13.47
N SER A 40 -11.97 -17.14 12.88
CA SER A 40 -12.12 -15.83 13.55
C SER A 40 -13.57 -15.38 13.61
N LEU A 41 -14.54 -16.30 13.44
CA LEU A 41 -15.97 -16.00 13.54
C LEU A 41 -16.32 -15.50 14.94
N GLY A 42 -17.11 -14.42 15.01
CA GLY A 42 -17.52 -13.82 16.28
C GLY A 42 -16.44 -12.98 16.96
N THR A 43 -15.24 -12.89 16.41
CA THR A 43 -14.20 -11.98 16.92
C THR A 43 -14.71 -10.54 16.84
N GLU A 44 -14.48 -9.78 17.91
CA GLU A 44 -14.85 -8.37 17.99
C GLU A 44 -13.78 -7.50 17.32
N VAL A 45 -14.24 -6.53 16.52
CA VAL A 45 -13.42 -5.51 15.88
C VAL A 45 -14.08 -4.14 16.05
N SER A 46 -13.29 -3.07 16.11
CA SER A 46 -13.78 -1.72 16.31
C SER A 46 -14.07 -1.02 14.98
N PHE A 47 -15.11 -0.19 14.95
CA PHE A 47 -15.39 0.78 13.90
C PHE A 47 -15.81 2.09 14.59
N GLY A 48 -14.86 3.03 14.75
CA GLY A 48 -15.04 4.15 15.65
C GLY A 48 -15.41 3.69 17.05
N ASP A 49 -16.49 4.24 17.61
CA ASP A 49 -17.01 3.88 18.94
C ASP A 49 -17.85 2.58 18.95
N LYS A 50 -18.07 1.98 17.78
CA LYS A 50 -18.89 0.76 17.65
C LYS A 50 -18.03 -0.49 17.67
N THR A 51 -18.50 -1.52 18.33
CA THR A 51 -17.93 -2.88 18.27
C THR A 51 -18.76 -3.74 17.32
N LEU A 52 -18.08 -4.35 16.35
CA LEU A 52 -18.68 -5.24 15.37
C LEU A 52 -18.24 -6.68 15.65
N LYS A 53 -19.17 -7.63 15.56
CA LYS A 53 -18.84 -9.07 15.56
C LYS A 53 -18.65 -9.54 14.14
N THR A 54 -17.54 -10.23 13.89
CA THR A 54 -17.26 -10.75 12.56
C THR A 54 -18.25 -11.85 12.14
N LYS A 55 -18.69 -11.76 10.88
CA LYS A 55 -19.54 -12.76 10.21
C LYS A 55 -18.68 -13.68 9.34
N ASP A 56 -19.21 -14.84 8.98
CA ASP A 56 -18.52 -15.82 8.14
C ASP A 56 -18.49 -15.36 6.66
N LEU A 57 -17.30 -15.20 6.11
CA LEU A 57 -17.11 -14.84 4.70
C LEU A 57 -17.66 -15.90 3.74
N ASP A 58 -17.62 -17.20 4.13
CA ASP A 58 -18.06 -18.30 3.27
C ASP A 58 -19.56 -18.26 2.97
N THR A 59 -20.35 -17.79 3.93
CA THR A 59 -21.83 -17.83 3.86
C THR A 59 -22.46 -16.44 3.71
N PHE A 60 -21.64 -15.39 3.61
CA PHE A 60 -22.12 -14.03 3.54
C PHE A 60 -22.78 -13.73 2.18
N ASP A 61 -23.98 -13.15 2.23
CA ASP A 61 -24.71 -12.67 1.06
C ASP A 61 -24.35 -11.19 0.79
N PHE A 62 -23.71 -10.93 -0.36
CA PHE A 62 -23.31 -9.60 -0.80
C PHE A 62 -24.44 -8.82 -1.49
N THR A 63 -25.63 -9.40 -1.65
CA THR A 63 -26.78 -8.72 -2.28
C THR A 63 -27.19 -7.47 -1.54
N GLY A 64 -27.27 -6.34 -2.25
CA GLY A 64 -27.63 -5.05 -1.68
C GLY A 64 -26.53 -4.32 -0.92
N TRP A 65 -25.28 -4.81 -0.95
CA TRP A 65 -24.10 -4.09 -0.48
C TRP A 65 -23.47 -3.29 -1.61
N ASP A 66 -22.96 -2.10 -1.31
CA ASP A 66 -22.42 -1.18 -2.31
C ASP A 66 -20.94 -1.40 -2.57
N ILE A 67 -20.14 -1.48 -1.50
CA ILE A 67 -18.67 -1.51 -1.56
C ILE A 67 -18.14 -2.63 -0.65
N ALA A 68 -17.19 -3.41 -1.14
CA ALA A 68 -16.48 -4.40 -0.34
C ALA A 68 -14.97 -4.17 -0.38
N LEU A 69 -14.37 -3.84 0.76
CA LEU A 69 -12.93 -3.71 0.95
C LEU A 69 -12.35 -5.09 1.29
N PHE A 70 -11.53 -5.64 0.40
CA PHE A 70 -10.95 -6.97 0.56
C PHE A 70 -9.51 -6.90 1.08
N ALA A 71 -9.31 -7.27 2.33
CA ALA A 71 -8.01 -7.45 2.99
C ALA A 71 -7.72 -8.94 3.24
N VAL A 72 -8.08 -9.79 2.29
CA VAL A 72 -7.85 -11.23 2.30
C VAL A 72 -6.75 -11.60 1.30
N GLY A 73 -6.12 -12.77 1.47
CA GLY A 73 -5.10 -13.22 0.52
C GLY A 73 -5.70 -13.57 -0.85
N SER A 74 -4.84 -13.67 -1.88
CA SER A 74 -5.24 -13.90 -3.28
C SER A 74 -6.12 -15.14 -3.48
N GLU A 75 -5.91 -16.22 -2.72
CA GLU A 75 -6.74 -17.43 -2.80
C GLU A 75 -8.19 -17.17 -2.38
N ALA A 76 -8.39 -16.45 -1.27
CA ALA A 76 -9.73 -16.07 -0.84
C ALA A 76 -10.36 -15.04 -1.80
N THR A 77 -9.59 -14.05 -2.23
CA THR A 77 -10.04 -13.06 -3.23
C THR A 77 -10.54 -13.74 -4.51
N LYS A 78 -9.82 -14.75 -5.00
CA LYS A 78 -10.21 -15.54 -6.20
C LYS A 78 -11.58 -16.16 -6.08
N ILE A 79 -11.98 -16.56 -4.87
CA ILE A 79 -13.26 -17.21 -4.59
C ILE A 79 -14.38 -16.19 -4.38
N TYR A 80 -14.13 -15.16 -3.56
CA TYR A 80 -15.19 -14.29 -3.03
C TYR A 80 -15.36 -12.99 -3.80
N ALA A 81 -14.32 -12.42 -4.41
CA ALA A 81 -14.45 -11.18 -5.17
C ALA A 81 -15.42 -11.33 -6.37
N PRO A 82 -15.36 -12.41 -7.16
CA PRO A 82 -16.37 -12.62 -8.22
C PRO A 82 -17.80 -12.78 -7.70
N LYS A 83 -18.00 -13.37 -6.51
CA LYS A 83 -19.32 -13.51 -5.90
C LYS A 83 -19.89 -12.15 -5.49
N ALA A 84 -19.05 -11.30 -4.84
CA ALA A 84 -19.44 -9.95 -4.47
C ALA A 84 -19.75 -9.09 -5.70
N ALA A 85 -18.90 -9.16 -6.71
CA ALA A 85 -19.07 -8.44 -7.98
C ALA A 85 -20.35 -8.84 -8.72
N ALA A 86 -20.65 -10.14 -8.77
CA ALA A 86 -21.88 -10.67 -9.39
C ALA A 86 -23.17 -10.26 -8.63
N ALA A 87 -23.07 -10.03 -7.31
CA ALA A 87 -24.16 -9.51 -6.49
C ALA A 87 -24.34 -7.98 -6.65
N GLY A 88 -23.54 -7.30 -7.48
CA GLY A 88 -23.58 -5.86 -7.71
C GLY A 88 -22.75 -5.03 -6.73
N CYS A 89 -22.04 -5.67 -5.81
CA CYS A 89 -21.13 -5.00 -4.88
C CYS A 89 -19.78 -4.70 -5.56
N VAL A 90 -19.30 -3.47 -5.49
CA VAL A 90 -17.98 -3.11 -6.04
C VAL A 90 -16.88 -3.53 -5.09
N VAL A 91 -15.95 -4.37 -5.54
CA VAL A 91 -14.83 -4.87 -4.75
C VAL A 91 -13.61 -4.00 -4.93
N ILE A 92 -13.01 -3.56 -3.82
CA ILE A 92 -11.68 -2.94 -3.80
C ILE A 92 -10.73 -3.97 -3.21
N ASP A 93 -9.91 -4.58 -4.07
CA ASP A 93 -9.06 -5.72 -3.72
C ASP A 93 -7.64 -5.29 -3.35
N ASN A 94 -7.24 -5.59 -2.12
CA ASN A 94 -5.90 -5.31 -1.64
C ASN A 94 -4.89 -6.44 -1.93
N SER A 95 -5.32 -7.57 -2.48
CA SER A 95 -4.45 -8.66 -2.90
C SER A 95 -3.72 -8.36 -4.21
N SER A 96 -2.78 -9.21 -4.60
CA SER A 96 -2.09 -9.06 -5.89
C SER A 96 -2.84 -9.70 -7.07
N LEU A 97 -4.00 -10.32 -6.84
CA LEU A 97 -4.66 -11.18 -7.82
C LEU A 97 -5.06 -10.44 -9.10
N TYR A 98 -5.70 -9.28 -8.96
CA TYR A 98 -6.28 -8.56 -10.09
C TYR A 98 -5.44 -7.38 -10.59
N ARG A 99 -4.30 -7.07 -9.95
CA ARG A 99 -3.48 -5.89 -10.29
C ARG A 99 -3.02 -5.86 -11.74
N TYR A 100 -2.79 -7.04 -12.34
CA TYR A 100 -2.24 -7.18 -13.70
C TYR A 100 -3.31 -7.51 -14.75
N ASP A 101 -4.55 -7.67 -14.33
CA ASP A 101 -5.69 -7.86 -15.25
C ASP A 101 -5.95 -6.54 -15.99
N PRO A 102 -5.93 -6.53 -17.35
CA PRO A 102 -6.13 -5.31 -18.12
C PRO A 102 -7.55 -4.73 -17.99
N GLN A 103 -8.53 -5.53 -17.56
CA GLN A 103 -9.90 -5.10 -17.36
C GLN A 103 -10.18 -4.60 -15.93
N VAL A 104 -9.19 -4.67 -15.04
CA VAL A 104 -9.31 -4.20 -13.66
C VAL A 104 -8.43 -2.96 -13.47
N PRO A 105 -9.00 -1.80 -13.12
CA PRO A 105 -8.20 -0.62 -12.84
C PRO A 105 -7.33 -0.83 -11.60
N LEU A 106 -6.08 -0.37 -11.67
CA LEU A 106 -5.12 -0.34 -10.57
C LEU A 106 -4.95 1.13 -10.16
N VAL A 107 -5.37 1.48 -8.94
CA VAL A 107 -5.62 2.88 -8.60
C VAL A 107 -4.82 3.36 -7.39
N VAL A 108 -4.19 4.53 -7.57
CA VAL A 108 -3.68 5.38 -6.50
C VAL A 108 -4.36 6.75 -6.67
N PRO A 109 -5.27 7.16 -5.79
CA PRO A 109 -6.10 8.35 -5.99
C PRO A 109 -5.35 9.65 -6.29
N GLU A 110 -4.17 9.85 -5.71
CA GLU A 110 -3.33 11.03 -5.97
C GLU A 110 -2.64 11.00 -7.35
N VAL A 111 -2.70 9.85 -8.06
CA VAL A 111 -1.97 9.63 -9.31
C VAL A 111 -2.88 9.48 -10.51
N ASN A 112 -3.90 8.61 -10.41
CA ASN A 112 -4.76 8.22 -11.51
C ASN A 112 -6.21 7.96 -11.05
N ALA A 113 -6.80 8.90 -10.29
CA ALA A 113 -8.16 8.78 -9.75
C ALA A 113 -9.22 8.45 -10.81
N GLU A 114 -9.06 8.98 -12.04
CA GLU A 114 -9.96 8.76 -13.16
C GLU A 114 -10.02 7.29 -13.61
N ALA A 115 -8.98 6.51 -13.34
CA ALA A 115 -8.97 5.08 -13.67
C ALA A 115 -10.06 4.28 -12.94
N VAL A 116 -10.60 4.81 -11.83
CA VAL A 116 -11.76 4.21 -11.13
C VAL A 116 -12.94 4.01 -12.07
N ASP A 117 -13.15 4.89 -13.04
CA ASP A 117 -14.28 4.83 -13.98
C ASP A 117 -14.34 3.49 -14.75
N GLY A 118 -13.21 2.81 -14.89
CA GLY A 118 -13.10 1.48 -15.52
C GLY A 118 -13.61 0.29 -14.68
N TYR A 119 -14.09 0.52 -13.45
CA TYR A 119 -14.50 -0.56 -12.54
C TYR A 119 -15.63 -1.44 -13.08
N THR A 120 -16.49 -0.85 -13.92
CA THR A 120 -17.70 -1.53 -14.45
C THR A 120 -17.41 -2.77 -15.27
N ALA A 121 -16.19 -2.94 -15.79
CA ALA A 121 -15.80 -4.11 -16.57
C ALA A 121 -15.90 -5.42 -15.75
N LYS A 122 -15.58 -5.36 -14.44
CA LYS A 122 -15.63 -6.54 -13.54
C LYS A 122 -16.24 -6.25 -12.16
N ASN A 123 -16.68 -5.03 -11.88
CA ASN A 123 -17.02 -4.54 -10.54
C ASN A 123 -15.89 -4.76 -9.52
N ILE A 124 -14.64 -4.70 -9.98
CA ILE A 124 -13.43 -4.86 -9.17
C ILE A 124 -12.47 -3.73 -9.48
N ILE A 125 -11.87 -3.16 -8.43
CA ILE A 125 -10.76 -2.21 -8.48
C ILE A 125 -9.61 -2.82 -7.68
N ALA A 126 -8.39 -2.79 -8.22
CA ALA A 126 -7.21 -3.29 -7.54
C ALA A 126 -6.49 -2.17 -6.79
N ASN A 127 -6.07 -2.47 -5.56
CA ASN A 127 -5.18 -1.65 -4.75
C ASN A 127 -3.73 -2.10 -4.98
N PRO A 128 -2.76 -1.21 -5.21
CA PRO A 128 -1.39 -1.57 -5.57
C PRO A 128 -0.59 -2.21 -4.43
N ASN A 129 0.62 -2.62 -4.74
CA ASN A 129 1.65 -2.98 -3.76
C ASN A 129 1.99 -1.77 -2.87
N CYS A 130 2.30 -2.04 -1.60
CA CYS A 130 2.53 -0.98 -0.61
C CYS A 130 3.70 -0.07 -0.96
N SER A 131 4.81 -0.62 -1.45
CA SER A 131 5.95 0.19 -1.88
C SER A 131 5.62 0.95 -3.18
N THR A 132 4.95 0.31 -4.14
CA THR A 132 4.51 1.02 -5.36
C THR A 132 3.60 2.20 -5.04
N ALA A 133 2.65 2.05 -4.11
CA ALA A 133 1.70 3.12 -3.77
C ALA A 133 2.41 4.41 -3.34
N GLN A 134 3.32 4.32 -2.36
CA GLN A 134 4.05 5.51 -1.88
C GLN A 134 5.01 6.06 -2.93
N MET A 135 5.70 5.19 -3.68
CA MET A 135 6.63 5.61 -4.72
C MET A 135 5.93 6.43 -5.81
N VAL A 136 4.82 5.95 -6.36
CA VAL A 136 4.13 6.66 -7.46
C VAL A 136 3.50 7.96 -7.01
N VAL A 137 3.10 8.11 -5.74
CA VAL A 137 2.67 9.39 -5.16
C VAL A 137 3.82 10.41 -5.21
N ALA A 138 5.02 10.02 -4.78
CA ALA A 138 6.19 10.89 -4.83
C ALA A 138 6.65 11.20 -6.26
N LEU A 139 6.50 10.24 -7.19
CA LEU A 139 6.93 10.39 -8.58
C LEU A 139 5.97 11.23 -9.44
N LYS A 140 4.65 11.16 -9.19
CA LYS A 140 3.62 11.77 -10.06
C LYS A 140 3.84 13.25 -10.33
N PRO A 141 3.97 14.13 -9.33
CA PRO A 141 4.14 15.56 -9.57
C PRO A 141 5.43 15.89 -10.33
N LEU A 142 6.51 15.16 -10.07
CA LEU A 142 7.78 15.30 -10.78
C LEU A 142 7.69 14.79 -12.23
N HIS A 143 6.95 13.69 -12.44
CA HIS A 143 6.70 13.15 -13.78
C HIS A 143 5.89 14.12 -14.65
N ASP A 144 4.87 14.73 -14.07
CA ASP A 144 4.04 15.72 -14.80
C ASP A 144 4.86 16.92 -15.26
N ARG A 145 5.84 17.33 -14.47
CA ARG A 145 6.70 18.49 -14.77
C ARG A 145 7.83 18.16 -15.74
N ALA A 146 8.56 17.06 -15.54
CA ALA A 146 9.84 16.82 -16.22
C ALA A 146 9.94 15.46 -16.95
N ARG A 147 8.87 14.68 -16.99
CA ARG A 147 8.80 13.36 -17.66
C ARG A 147 9.91 12.40 -17.24
N ILE A 148 9.58 11.50 -16.36
CA ILE A 148 10.52 10.46 -15.87
C ILE A 148 10.87 9.50 -17.02
N LYS A 149 12.15 9.27 -17.21
CA LYS A 149 12.73 8.32 -18.15
C LYS A 149 13.09 6.99 -17.47
N ARG A 150 13.67 7.08 -16.25
CA ARG A 150 14.17 5.93 -15.51
C ARG A 150 14.06 6.15 -14.00
N VAL A 151 13.74 5.07 -13.27
CA VAL A 151 13.74 5.01 -11.81
C VAL A 151 14.62 3.84 -11.36
N VAL A 152 15.51 4.10 -10.43
CA VAL A 152 16.24 3.09 -9.65
C VAL A 152 15.80 3.24 -8.21
N VAL A 153 15.25 2.18 -7.62
CA VAL A 153 14.77 2.21 -6.25
C VAL A 153 15.33 1.06 -5.42
N ALA A 154 15.80 1.39 -4.22
CA ALA A 154 16.06 0.43 -3.18
C ALA A 154 15.04 0.63 -2.07
N THR A 155 14.27 -0.41 -1.73
CA THR A 155 13.29 -0.36 -0.66
C THR A 155 13.85 -0.89 0.65
N TYR A 156 13.39 -0.34 1.76
CA TYR A 156 13.65 -0.77 3.13
C TYR A 156 12.28 -1.06 3.77
N GLN A 157 11.80 -2.31 3.58
CA GLN A 157 10.43 -2.69 3.91
C GLN A 157 10.34 -3.29 5.32
N SER A 158 9.45 -2.73 6.12
CA SER A 158 9.14 -3.22 7.48
C SER A 158 8.49 -4.60 7.47
N VAL A 159 8.60 -5.31 8.58
CA VAL A 159 8.08 -6.68 8.74
C VAL A 159 6.55 -6.78 8.72
N SER A 160 5.84 -5.68 9.00
CA SER A 160 4.36 -5.64 8.93
C SER A 160 3.82 -5.96 7.54
N GLY A 161 4.59 -5.70 6.47
CA GLY A 161 4.26 -6.10 5.11
C GLY A 161 4.17 -7.63 4.91
N ALA A 162 4.79 -8.41 5.80
CA ALA A 162 4.66 -9.87 5.86
C ALA A 162 3.50 -10.34 6.78
N GLY A 163 2.69 -9.40 7.30
CA GLY A 163 1.58 -9.65 8.20
C GLY A 163 2.01 -9.85 9.66
N LYS A 164 1.04 -10.27 10.50
CA LYS A 164 1.27 -10.47 11.94
C LYS A 164 2.45 -11.40 12.23
N ALA A 165 2.59 -12.49 11.48
CA ALA A 165 3.68 -13.45 11.67
C ALA A 165 5.07 -12.82 11.50
N GLY A 166 5.22 -11.84 10.59
CA GLY A 166 6.49 -11.11 10.44
C GLY A 166 6.79 -10.20 11.63
N ILE A 167 5.76 -9.55 12.18
CA ILE A 167 5.86 -8.72 13.38
C ILE A 167 6.26 -9.58 14.59
N ASP A 168 5.55 -10.69 14.80
CA ASP A 168 5.79 -11.61 15.90
C ASP A 168 7.21 -12.19 15.82
N GLU A 169 7.68 -12.61 14.63
CA GLU A 169 9.03 -13.15 14.44
C GLU A 169 10.12 -12.13 14.77
N LEU A 170 10.02 -10.88 14.31
CA LEU A 170 10.97 -9.83 14.68
C LEU A 170 11.01 -9.62 16.20
N TRP A 171 9.82 -9.56 16.82
CA TRP A 171 9.71 -9.38 18.26
C TRP A 171 10.35 -10.52 19.03
N ASP A 172 10.00 -11.77 18.69
CA ASP A 172 10.47 -12.95 19.40
C ASP A 172 11.97 -13.19 19.18
N GLN A 173 12.48 -12.99 17.96
CA GLN A 173 13.93 -13.03 17.70
C GLN A 173 14.68 -11.95 18.49
N THR A 174 14.15 -10.73 18.53
CA THR A 174 14.78 -9.64 19.30
C THR A 174 14.88 -9.99 20.78
N LYS A 175 13.79 -10.49 21.38
CA LYS A 175 13.78 -10.94 22.78
C LYS A 175 14.76 -12.09 23.00
N GLY A 176 14.73 -13.09 22.12
CA GLY A 176 15.55 -14.30 22.24
C GLY A 176 17.06 -14.03 22.23
N LEU A 177 17.49 -13.00 21.49
CA LEU A 177 18.92 -12.62 21.47
C LEU A 177 19.45 -12.09 22.82
N TYR A 178 18.57 -11.63 23.71
CA TYR A 178 18.96 -11.14 25.04
C TYR A 178 18.73 -12.15 26.17
N VAL A 179 18.11 -13.30 25.87
CA VAL A 179 17.80 -14.33 26.86
C VAL A 179 18.47 -15.65 26.43
N PRO A 180 19.54 -16.08 27.11
CA PRO A 180 20.24 -17.33 26.77
C PRO A 180 19.32 -18.54 26.71
N GLY A 181 19.40 -19.33 25.64
CA GLY A 181 18.56 -20.51 25.43
C GLY A 181 17.16 -20.23 24.91
N GLN A 182 16.88 -19.01 24.48
CA GLN A 182 15.60 -18.62 23.86
C GLN A 182 15.77 -18.11 22.41
N GLU A 183 16.82 -18.56 21.72
CA GLU A 183 17.03 -18.23 20.32
C GLU A 183 15.85 -18.72 19.46
N VAL A 184 15.31 -17.83 18.63
CA VAL A 184 14.17 -18.11 17.74
C VAL A 184 14.67 -18.26 16.31
N ALA A 185 14.52 -19.46 15.76
CA ALA A 185 14.87 -19.73 14.37
C ALA A 185 13.96 -18.98 13.40
N PRO A 186 14.48 -18.59 12.23
CA PRO A 186 13.64 -18.04 11.15
C PRO A 186 12.54 -19.01 10.74
N ALA A 187 11.30 -18.48 10.61
CA ALA A 187 10.13 -19.24 10.19
C ALA A 187 9.36 -18.53 9.07
N LYS A 188 9.12 -17.24 9.22
CA LYS A 188 8.46 -16.40 8.21
C LYS A 188 9.45 -15.85 7.18
N PHE A 189 10.65 -15.48 7.62
CA PHE A 189 11.72 -14.98 6.77
C PHE A 189 12.75 -16.06 6.46
N SER A 190 13.49 -15.90 5.37
CA SER A 190 14.51 -16.84 4.92
C SER A 190 15.77 -16.88 5.82
N LYS A 191 15.96 -15.82 6.59
CA LYS A 191 17.07 -15.64 7.55
C LYS A 191 16.58 -14.89 8.78
N GLN A 192 17.37 -14.87 9.86
CA GLN A 192 17.11 -14.01 11.01
C GLN A 192 16.91 -12.58 10.55
N ILE A 193 15.80 -11.96 11.01
CA ILE A 193 15.46 -10.57 10.70
C ILE A 193 15.92 -9.61 11.80
N ALA A 194 15.90 -10.02 13.07
CA ALA A 194 16.35 -9.17 14.17
C ALA A 194 17.79 -8.71 13.95
N PHE A 195 18.02 -7.39 13.95
CA PHE A 195 19.32 -6.74 13.70
C PHE A 195 19.98 -7.10 12.36
N ASN A 196 19.18 -7.41 11.34
CA ASN A 196 19.68 -7.84 10.03
C ASN A 196 18.85 -7.22 8.90
N VAL A 197 19.40 -7.21 7.68
CA VAL A 197 18.71 -6.86 6.44
C VAL A 197 18.70 -8.04 5.49
N ILE A 198 17.56 -8.30 4.84
CA ILE A 198 17.37 -9.45 3.96
C ILE A 198 17.00 -8.94 2.57
N PRO A 199 17.90 -8.99 1.56
CA PRO A 199 17.63 -8.54 0.20
C PRO A 199 16.82 -9.58 -0.59
N HIS A 200 15.69 -10.00 -0.03
CA HIS A 200 14.82 -11.02 -0.60
C HIS A 200 13.41 -10.87 -0.03
N ILE A 201 12.47 -10.48 -0.89
CA ILE A 201 11.03 -10.39 -0.57
C ILE A 201 10.25 -11.09 -1.68
N ASP A 202 9.36 -12.04 -1.29
CA ASP A 202 8.61 -12.90 -2.21
C ASP A 202 9.53 -13.93 -2.93
N VAL A 203 9.05 -14.61 -3.95
CA VAL A 203 9.78 -15.67 -4.67
C VAL A 203 10.73 -15.09 -5.73
N PHE A 204 11.83 -15.80 -6.00
CA PHE A 204 12.70 -15.46 -7.13
C PHE A 204 12.04 -15.80 -8.46
N LEU A 205 12.31 -14.98 -9.46
CA LEU A 205 11.97 -15.17 -10.85
C LEU A 205 13.19 -15.66 -11.65
N ASP A 206 12.96 -16.12 -12.89
CA ASP A 206 14.01 -16.74 -13.72
C ASP A 206 15.14 -15.75 -14.10
N ASP A 207 14.87 -14.44 -14.10
CA ASP A 207 15.83 -13.39 -14.37
C ASP A 207 16.69 -12.98 -13.16
N GLY A 208 16.47 -13.63 -12.01
CA GLY A 208 17.14 -13.35 -10.74
C GLY A 208 16.53 -12.22 -9.93
N SER A 209 15.52 -11.52 -10.44
CA SER A 209 14.72 -10.59 -9.64
C SER A 209 13.75 -11.34 -8.73
N THR A 210 13.18 -10.63 -7.75
CA THR A 210 12.07 -11.18 -6.96
C THR A 210 10.73 -10.73 -7.50
N LYS A 211 9.66 -11.47 -7.17
CA LYS A 211 8.30 -11.09 -7.52
C LYS A 211 7.92 -9.72 -6.94
N GLU A 212 8.44 -9.36 -5.77
CA GLU A 212 8.22 -8.03 -5.17
C GLU A 212 8.83 -6.92 -6.04
N GLU A 213 10.05 -7.10 -6.54
CA GLU A 213 10.71 -6.18 -7.46
C GLU A 213 9.96 -6.06 -8.78
N TRP A 214 9.51 -7.19 -9.32
CA TRP A 214 8.69 -7.22 -10.52
C TRP A 214 7.36 -6.45 -10.36
N LYS A 215 6.70 -6.58 -9.19
CA LYS A 215 5.48 -5.81 -8.89
C LYS A 215 5.73 -4.31 -9.01
N MET A 216 6.80 -3.80 -8.43
CA MET A 216 7.15 -2.38 -8.52
C MET A 216 7.32 -1.92 -9.97
N VAL A 217 7.96 -2.74 -10.80
CA VAL A 217 8.13 -2.45 -12.23
C VAL A 217 6.79 -2.42 -12.97
N ALA A 218 6.00 -3.49 -12.84
CA ALA A 218 4.76 -3.68 -13.58
C ALA A 218 3.67 -2.69 -13.15
N GLU A 219 3.54 -2.46 -11.85
CA GLU A 219 2.52 -1.59 -11.28
C GLU A 219 2.82 -0.11 -11.55
N THR A 220 4.09 0.35 -11.46
CA THR A 220 4.49 1.71 -11.84
C THR A 220 4.11 2.02 -13.29
N LYS A 221 4.36 1.08 -14.19
CA LYS A 221 4.00 1.25 -15.61
C LYS A 221 2.48 1.32 -15.83
N LYS A 222 1.71 0.55 -15.08
CA LYS A 222 0.24 0.54 -15.20
C LYS A 222 -0.41 1.77 -14.58
N ILE A 223 0.14 2.28 -13.47
CA ILE A 223 -0.43 3.41 -12.72
C ILE A 223 0.00 4.75 -13.28
N LEU A 224 1.28 4.90 -13.62
CA LEU A 224 1.89 6.19 -13.94
C LEU A 224 2.16 6.36 -15.44
N ASP A 225 3.10 5.61 -16.00
CA ASP A 225 3.46 5.69 -17.44
C ASP A 225 4.16 4.40 -17.88
N PRO A 226 3.68 3.70 -18.92
CA PRO A 226 4.28 2.47 -19.43
C PRO A 226 5.68 2.65 -20.01
N SER A 227 6.08 3.89 -20.34
CA SER A 227 7.40 4.18 -20.92
C SER A 227 8.53 4.27 -19.88
N ILE A 228 8.20 4.38 -18.60
CA ILE A 228 9.18 4.51 -17.51
C ILE A 228 9.97 3.20 -17.37
N LYS A 229 11.29 3.30 -17.38
CA LYS A 229 12.19 2.18 -17.06
C LYS A 229 12.39 2.14 -15.54
N VAL A 230 12.03 1.03 -14.91
CA VAL A 230 12.16 0.85 -13.47
C VAL A 230 13.06 -0.35 -13.18
N THR A 231 13.94 -0.22 -12.21
CA THR A 231 14.65 -1.33 -11.57
C THR A 231 14.57 -1.16 -10.06
N ALA A 232 14.29 -2.24 -9.35
CA ALA A 232 14.09 -2.24 -7.91
C ALA A 232 14.99 -3.27 -7.23
N THR A 233 15.41 -2.97 -6.00
CA THR A 233 15.99 -3.93 -5.07
C THR A 233 15.17 -3.87 -3.79
N CYS A 234 14.46 -4.95 -3.45
CA CYS A 234 13.55 -4.97 -2.32
C CYS A 234 14.20 -5.65 -1.10
N VAL A 235 14.37 -4.89 -0.02
CA VAL A 235 15.07 -5.33 1.19
C VAL A 235 14.11 -5.35 2.37
N ARG A 236 14.04 -6.46 3.12
CA ARG A 236 13.35 -6.54 4.40
C ARG A 236 14.27 -6.04 5.50
N VAL A 237 13.79 -5.12 6.34
CA VAL A 237 14.54 -4.52 7.44
C VAL A 237 13.85 -4.77 8.78
N PRO A 238 14.60 -4.72 9.91
CA PRO A 238 14.07 -4.99 11.25
C PRO A 238 13.31 -3.78 11.83
N VAL A 239 12.32 -3.33 11.09
CA VAL A 239 11.41 -2.23 11.44
C VAL A 239 10.00 -2.80 11.48
N PHE A 240 9.21 -2.47 12.51
CA PHE A 240 7.87 -3.04 12.67
C PHE A 240 6.89 -2.53 11.62
N VAL A 241 6.75 -1.22 11.46
CA VAL A 241 5.83 -0.56 10.53
C VAL A 241 6.55 0.60 9.84
N GLY A 242 6.13 0.93 8.62
CA GLY A 242 6.68 1.98 7.78
C GLY A 242 7.69 1.44 6.77
N HIS A 243 7.43 1.68 5.48
CA HIS A 243 8.35 1.38 4.39
C HIS A 243 9.11 2.63 3.98
N SER A 244 10.40 2.46 3.73
CA SER A 244 11.24 3.54 3.20
C SER A 244 11.81 3.15 1.84
N GLU A 245 12.15 4.16 1.03
CA GLU A 245 12.69 3.98 -0.30
C GLU A 245 13.75 5.04 -0.60
N ALA A 246 14.91 4.59 -1.06
CA ALA A 246 15.90 5.42 -1.71
C ALA A 246 15.64 5.39 -3.21
N ILE A 247 15.22 6.51 -3.77
CA ILE A 247 14.79 6.63 -5.16
C ILE A 247 15.75 7.53 -5.91
N ASN A 248 16.28 7.03 -7.04
CA ASN A 248 17.04 7.79 -8.01
C ASN A 248 16.25 7.88 -9.32
N ILE A 249 16.12 9.09 -9.85
CA ILE A 249 15.23 9.39 -10.97
C ILE A 249 16.02 10.10 -12.07
N GLU A 250 15.90 9.61 -13.29
CA GLU A 250 16.37 10.28 -14.49
C GLU A 250 15.19 10.84 -15.26
N PHE A 251 15.24 12.13 -15.60
CA PHE A 251 14.18 12.84 -16.33
C PHE A 251 14.55 13.07 -17.78
N ARG A 252 13.54 13.35 -18.61
CA ARG A 252 13.74 13.81 -19.99
C ARG A 252 14.07 15.30 -20.05
N ASP A 253 13.36 16.08 -19.23
CA ASP A 253 13.51 17.52 -19.18
C ASP A 253 14.29 17.95 -17.94
N PRO A 254 15.04 19.05 -17.99
CA PRO A 254 15.76 19.56 -16.84
C PRO A 254 14.82 19.91 -15.68
N ILE A 255 15.24 19.56 -14.49
CA ILE A 255 14.63 19.93 -13.22
C ILE A 255 15.70 20.04 -12.15
N ASP A 256 15.73 21.13 -11.40
CA ASP A 256 16.62 21.24 -10.27
C ASP A 256 15.95 20.80 -8.94
N TRP A 257 16.74 20.61 -7.91
CA TRP A 257 16.25 20.09 -6.64
C TRP A 257 15.36 21.10 -5.90
N GLN A 258 15.56 22.44 -6.07
CA GLN A 258 14.72 23.48 -5.48
C GLN A 258 13.32 23.44 -6.11
N GLU A 259 13.26 23.46 -7.45
CA GLU A 259 12.02 23.31 -8.19
C GLU A 259 11.28 22.01 -7.79
N ALA A 260 12.00 20.91 -7.66
CA ALA A 260 11.43 19.63 -7.22
C ALA A 260 10.85 19.72 -5.79
N GLN A 261 11.52 20.39 -4.86
CA GLN A 261 11.00 20.60 -3.51
C GLN A 261 9.74 21.46 -3.51
N ASP A 262 9.68 22.52 -4.32
CA ASP A 262 8.51 23.40 -4.40
C ASP A 262 7.31 22.63 -4.95
N ILE A 263 7.50 21.84 -5.99
CA ILE A 263 6.47 20.95 -6.55
C ILE A 263 5.97 19.93 -5.52
N LEU A 264 6.88 19.28 -4.81
CA LEU A 264 6.54 18.25 -3.82
C LEU A 264 5.81 18.83 -2.61
N ARG A 265 6.08 20.08 -2.23
CA ARG A 265 5.42 20.77 -1.11
C ARG A 265 3.94 21.01 -1.37
N GLU A 266 3.57 21.28 -2.61
CA GLU A 266 2.18 21.57 -3.01
C GLU A 266 1.43 20.32 -3.49
N ALA A 267 2.12 19.18 -3.60
CA ALA A 267 1.51 17.97 -4.18
C ALA A 267 0.57 17.26 -3.18
N PRO A 268 -0.58 16.77 -3.63
CA PRO A 268 -1.53 16.07 -2.78
C PRO A 268 -0.94 14.77 -2.21
N GLY A 269 -1.21 14.52 -0.93
CA GLY A 269 -0.77 13.31 -0.23
C GLY A 269 0.72 13.30 0.13
N ILE A 270 1.48 14.35 -0.19
CA ILE A 270 2.91 14.47 0.13
C ILE A 270 3.11 15.44 1.29
N MET A 271 4.01 15.09 2.19
CA MET A 271 4.58 15.98 3.18
C MET A 271 6.10 16.05 2.99
N LEU A 272 6.58 17.22 2.53
CA LEU A 272 8.01 17.46 2.37
C LEU A 272 8.64 17.88 3.69
N VAL A 273 9.54 17.04 4.22
CA VAL A 273 10.38 17.34 5.39
C VAL A 273 11.83 17.16 4.97
N ASP A 274 12.45 18.23 4.51
CA ASP A 274 13.79 18.18 3.92
C ASP A 274 14.65 19.36 4.35
N LYS A 275 15.19 19.26 5.55
CA LYS A 275 16.16 20.23 6.09
C LYS A 275 17.56 19.64 6.01
N ARG A 276 18.54 20.45 5.63
CA ARG A 276 19.95 20.03 5.53
C ARG A 276 20.67 20.15 6.88
N GLU A 277 20.09 19.47 7.88
CA GLU A 277 20.59 19.42 9.25
C GLU A 277 20.39 18.02 9.86
N PRO A 278 21.09 17.65 10.94
CA PRO A 278 20.83 16.39 11.64
C PRO A 278 19.36 16.27 12.06
N GLY A 279 18.70 15.15 11.68
CA GLY A 279 17.27 14.90 11.96
C GLY A 279 16.29 15.63 11.03
N GLY A 280 16.76 16.34 10.00
CA GLY A 280 15.93 17.10 9.07
C GLY A 280 15.24 16.24 7.99
N TYR A 281 14.91 14.99 8.29
CA TYR A 281 14.28 14.01 7.42
C TYR A 281 13.37 13.09 8.24
N VAL A 282 12.48 12.34 7.57
CA VAL A 282 11.53 11.42 8.24
C VAL A 282 12.02 9.98 8.14
N THR A 283 11.86 9.24 9.22
CA THR A 283 12.15 7.81 9.33
C THR A 283 10.86 7.00 9.53
N PRO A 284 10.88 5.66 9.38
CA PRO A 284 9.67 4.84 9.53
C PRO A 284 8.91 5.02 10.85
N ILE A 285 9.62 5.20 11.97
CA ILE A 285 8.98 5.34 13.29
C ILE A 285 8.07 6.57 13.36
N GLU A 286 8.45 7.64 12.66
CA GLU A 286 7.74 8.92 12.71
C GLU A 286 6.49 8.95 11.82
N CYS A 287 6.41 8.06 10.81
CA CYS A 287 5.26 8.03 9.91
C CYS A 287 4.14 7.05 10.33
N VAL A 288 4.36 6.25 11.39
CA VAL A 288 3.36 5.27 11.83
C VAL A 288 2.10 5.98 12.30
N GLY A 289 0.96 5.56 11.74
CA GLY A 289 -0.35 6.15 12.04
C GLY A 289 -0.66 7.42 11.25
N ASP A 290 0.21 7.86 10.35
CA ASP A 290 -0.05 9.02 9.50
C ASP A 290 -0.57 8.62 8.11
N TYR A 291 -1.20 9.59 7.43
CA TYR A 291 -1.75 9.44 6.08
C TYR A 291 -0.77 9.84 4.98
N ALA A 292 0.21 10.67 5.32
CA ALA A 292 1.11 11.28 4.36
C ALA A 292 2.14 10.30 3.79
N THR A 293 2.52 10.54 2.55
CA THR A 293 3.78 10.09 1.98
C THR A 293 4.83 11.16 2.23
N TYR A 294 5.78 10.86 3.10
CA TYR A 294 6.86 11.79 3.43
C TYR A 294 7.97 11.72 2.40
N VAL A 295 8.43 12.88 1.96
CA VAL A 295 9.60 13.00 1.08
C VAL A 295 10.67 13.83 1.78
N SER A 296 11.90 13.36 1.70
CA SER A 296 13.09 13.99 2.29
C SER A 296 14.29 13.79 1.37
N ARG A 297 15.40 14.46 1.67
CA ARG A 297 16.70 14.26 1.02
C ARG A 297 16.67 14.46 -0.49
N VAL A 298 15.86 15.42 -0.97
CA VAL A 298 15.80 15.82 -2.39
C VAL A 298 17.09 16.53 -2.76
N ARG A 299 17.80 15.97 -3.74
CA ARG A 299 19.10 16.50 -4.18
C ARG A 299 19.39 16.11 -5.62
N GLN A 300 20.21 16.93 -6.28
CA GLN A 300 20.69 16.63 -7.61
C GLN A 300 21.54 15.36 -7.60
N ASP A 301 21.41 14.53 -8.64
CA ASP A 301 22.34 13.45 -8.95
C ASP A 301 23.33 13.96 -10.00
N PRO A 302 24.60 14.22 -9.64
CA PRO A 302 25.59 14.74 -10.59
C PRO A 302 26.12 13.68 -11.57
N THR A 303 25.69 12.43 -11.44
CA THR A 303 26.20 11.33 -12.29
C THR A 303 25.39 11.14 -13.56
N ILE A 304 24.24 11.79 -13.68
CA ILE A 304 23.36 11.78 -14.86
C ILE A 304 22.87 13.21 -15.16
N GLU A 305 22.56 13.49 -16.43
CA GLU A 305 22.28 14.84 -16.91
C GLU A 305 21.09 15.50 -16.20
N ASN A 306 19.96 14.82 -16.10
CA ASN A 306 18.73 15.32 -15.47
C ASN A 306 18.32 14.38 -14.34
N GLY A 307 19.13 14.30 -13.28
CA GLY A 307 18.97 13.34 -12.21
C GLY A 307 18.62 13.94 -10.87
N LEU A 308 17.68 13.33 -10.16
CA LEU A 308 17.40 13.59 -8.76
C LEU A 308 17.47 12.31 -7.92
N SER A 309 17.86 12.48 -6.67
CA SER A 309 17.72 11.44 -5.65
C SER A 309 16.87 11.96 -4.51
N LEU A 310 16.00 11.12 -3.96
CA LEU A 310 15.16 11.44 -2.82
C LEU A 310 14.96 10.23 -1.89
N TRP A 311 14.47 10.49 -0.72
CA TRP A 311 14.05 9.52 0.28
C TRP A 311 12.55 9.63 0.49
N CYS A 312 11.83 8.50 0.37
CA CYS A 312 10.39 8.42 0.52
C CYS A 312 10.04 7.46 1.67
N VAL A 313 9.09 7.84 2.52
CA VAL A 313 8.65 7.03 3.66
C VAL A 313 7.15 7.15 3.84
N SER A 314 6.45 6.05 4.10
CA SER A 314 5.05 6.10 4.54
C SER A 314 4.68 4.91 5.43
N ASP A 315 3.56 5.02 6.13
CA ASP A 315 2.95 3.87 6.80
C ASP A 315 2.39 2.90 5.76
N ASN A 316 3.01 1.73 5.66
CA ASN A 316 2.67 0.71 4.67
C ASN A 316 1.33 0.01 4.94
N LEU A 317 0.80 0.08 6.16
CA LEU A 317 -0.54 -0.42 6.48
C LEU A 317 -1.61 0.62 6.13
N ARG A 318 -1.26 1.92 6.17
CA ARG A 318 -2.15 3.03 5.81
C ARG A 318 -2.03 3.34 4.31
N LYS A 319 -1.14 4.24 3.89
CA LYS A 319 -1.03 4.63 2.48
C LYS A 319 -0.68 3.46 1.57
N GLY A 320 0.13 2.53 2.04
CA GLY A 320 0.46 1.32 1.28
C GLY A 320 -0.70 0.31 1.13
N ALA A 321 -1.78 0.42 1.91
CA ALA A 321 -2.85 -0.58 1.95
C ALA A 321 -4.22 0.02 2.28
N ALA A 322 -4.56 0.13 3.56
CA ALA A 322 -5.91 0.44 4.04
C ALA A 322 -6.37 1.84 3.64
N LEU A 323 -5.52 2.86 3.81
CA LEU A 323 -5.84 4.24 3.43
C LEU A 323 -6.07 4.36 1.92
N ASN A 324 -5.20 3.79 1.10
CA ASN A 324 -5.36 3.85 -0.34
C ASN A 324 -6.68 3.18 -0.78
N ALA A 325 -7.05 2.05 -0.16
CA ALA A 325 -8.32 1.37 -0.44
C ALA A 325 -9.55 2.23 -0.03
N VAL A 326 -9.48 2.90 1.12
CA VAL A 326 -10.56 3.82 1.55
C VAL A 326 -10.63 5.04 0.65
N GLN A 327 -9.51 5.63 0.27
CA GLN A 327 -9.46 6.74 -0.70
C GLN A 327 -10.03 6.32 -2.08
N ILE A 328 -9.77 5.08 -2.54
CA ILE A 328 -10.42 4.53 -3.74
C ILE A 328 -11.94 4.49 -3.55
N ALA A 329 -12.43 4.06 -2.37
CA ALA A 329 -13.86 4.05 -2.08
C ALA A 329 -14.47 5.46 -2.07
N GLU A 330 -13.75 6.47 -1.56
CA GLU A 330 -14.16 7.88 -1.62
C GLU A 330 -14.28 8.38 -3.06
N VAL A 331 -13.27 8.11 -3.89
CA VAL A 331 -13.29 8.48 -5.32
C VAL A 331 -14.43 7.77 -6.04
N LEU A 332 -14.60 6.47 -5.81
CA LEU A 332 -15.69 5.67 -6.40
C LEU A 332 -17.06 6.23 -6.00
N GLY A 333 -17.26 6.54 -4.73
CA GLY A 333 -18.51 7.14 -4.24
C GLY A 333 -18.82 8.48 -4.88
N ASN A 334 -17.83 9.36 -4.94
CA ASN A 334 -17.99 10.71 -5.48
C ASN A 334 -18.18 10.74 -7.00
N ARG A 335 -17.51 9.85 -7.75
CA ARG A 335 -17.52 9.84 -9.22
C ARG A 335 -18.61 8.94 -9.81
N CYS A 336 -18.79 7.74 -9.24
CA CYS A 336 -19.50 6.66 -9.92
C CYS A 336 -20.79 6.20 -9.21
N LEU A 337 -20.80 6.11 -7.88
CA LEU A 337 -21.90 5.56 -7.10
C LEU A 337 -22.82 6.63 -6.51
N LYS A 338 -22.96 7.79 -7.15
CA LYS A 338 -23.77 8.92 -6.65
C LYS A 338 -25.10 8.42 -6.10
N LYS A 339 -25.23 8.36 -4.78
CA LYS A 339 -26.53 8.18 -4.11
C LYS A 339 -27.19 9.56 -3.98
N ALA A 340 -28.39 9.66 -4.56
CA ALA A 340 -29.20 10.86 -4.53
C ALA A 340 -29.62 11.24 -3.08
#